data_2bbfe2281904398fc9f71b6e4669d61d
#
_entry.id   2bbfe2281904398fc9f71b6e4669d61d
#
_cell.length_a   1.000
_cell.length_b   1.000
_cell.length_c   1.000
_cell.angle_alpha   90.00
_cell.angle_beta   90.00
_cell.angle_gamma   90.00
#
_symmetry.space_group_name_H-M   'P 1'
#
loop_
_entity.id
_entity.type
_entity.pdbx_description
1 polymer ?
#
loop_
_entity_poly.entity_id
_entity_poly.type
_entity_poly.pdbx_seq_one_letter_code
_entity_poly.pdbx_strand_id
1 'polypeptide(L)'
;VNIISTSVREPIDNIGLSNTLRGAMASWAKSLSRELPPCITINNILPGFTDTDRLGSLAESISNRTGKPVKTVQDDWMSGVPIQRLIDPMETAAAVTWLCLPSSSGVRGVSLAVDGGRMRSI
;
A
#
# COMPACT_ATOMS: atom_id res chain seq x y z
N VAL A 1 10.39 6.55 6.32
CA VAL A 1 9.09 6.11 5.77
C VAL A 1 9.20 4.68 5.29
N ASN A 2 8.25 3.82 5.66
CA ASN A 2 8.13 2.44 5.17
C ASN A 2 7.05 2.39 4.08
N ILE A 3 7.33 1.68 2.98
CA ILE A 3 6.33 1.38 1.95
C ILE A 3 5.87 -0.07 2.18
N ILE A 4 4.63 -0.25 2.62
CA ILE A 4 4.11 -1.57 2.97
C ILE A 4 2.94 -1.98 2.07
N SER A 5 1.68 -1.92 2.52
CA SER A 5 0.53 -2.29 1.70
C SER A 5 -0.79 -1.96 2.41
N THR A 6 -1.84 -1.78 1.64
CA THR A 6 -3.23 -1.78 2.15
C THR A 6 -3.61 -3.08 2.87
N SER A 7 -2.91 -4.19 2.59
CA SER A 7 -3.15 -5.49 3.26
C SER A 7 -2.90 -5.49 4.77
N VAL A 8 -2.26 -4.43 5.28
CA VAL A 8 -2.11 -4.22 6.74
C VAL A 8 -3.46 -4.00 7.44
N ARG A 9 -4.40 -3.37 6.75
CA ARG A 9 -5.76 -3.10 7.28
C ARG A 9 -6.80 -4.07 6.72
N GLU A 10 -6.67 -4.42 5.45
CA GLU A 10 -7.59 -5.32 4.74
C GLU A 10 -6.78 -6.45 4.10
N PRO A 11 -6.60 -7.58 4.82
CA PRO A 11 -5.82 -8.71 4.33
C PRO A 11 -6.27 -9.17 2.94
N ILE A 12 -5.30 -9.49 2.10
CA ILE A 12 -5.54 -9.97 0.74
C ILE A 12 -5.41 -11.50 0.74
N ASP A 13 -6.36 -12.18 0.12
CA ASP A 13 -6.37 -13.63 0.03
C ASP A 13 -5.15 -14.19 -0.70
N ASN A 14 -4.72 -15.37 -0.27
CA ASN A 14 -3.62 -16.14 -0.88
C ASN A 14 -2.22 -15.52 -0.78
N ILE A 15 -2.02 -14.47 0.04
CA ILE A 15 -0.72 -13.88 0.34
C ILE A 15 -0.46 -13.75 1.86
N GLY A 16 -0.84 -14.77 2.63
CA GLY A 16 -0.78 -14.76 4.10
C GLY A 16 0.57 -14.36 4.67
N LEU A 17 1.68 -14.90 4.15
CA LEU A 17 3.03 -14.52 4.58
C LEU A 17 3.31 -13.02 4.35
N SER A 18 2.94 -12.49 3.18
CA SER A 18 3.09 -11.06 2.88
C SER A 18 2.24 -10.19 3.81
N ASN A 19 0.98 -10.57 4.06
CA ASN A 19 0.11 -9.87 5.01
C ASN A 19 0.74 -9.81 6.40
N THR A 20 1.27 -10.94 6.89
CA THR A 20 1.90 -11.06 8.21
C THR A 20 3.12 -10.16 8.34
N LEU A 21 4.05 -10.23 7.38
CA LEU A 21 5.29 -9.42 7.42
C LEU A 21 4.98 -7.91 7.34
N ARG A 22 4.03 -7.52 6.51
CA ARG A 22 3.63 -6.11 6.38
C ARG A 22 2.90 -5.60 7.62
N GLY A 23 2.06 -6.45 8.23
CA GLY A 23 1.42 -6.16 9.51
C GLY A 23 2.45 -5.99 10.63
N ALA A 24 3.46 -6.86 10.70
CA ALA A 24 4.56 -6.73 11.65
C ALA A 24 5.32 -5.42 11.48
N MET A 25 5.62 -5.01 10.24
CA MET A 25 6.27 -3.72 9.95
C MET A 25 5.43 -2.53 10.39
N ALA A 26 4.11 -2.58 10.21
CA ALA A 26 3.22 -1.51 10.64
C ALA A 26 3.20 -1.38 12.17
N SER A 27 3.12 -2.51 12.89
CA SER A 27 3.15 -2.56 14.35
C SER A 27 4.50 -2.06 14.90
N TRP A 28 5.61 -2.53 14.32
CA TRP A 28 6.96 -2.08 14.68
C TRP A 28 7.13 -0.57 14.49
N ALA A 29 6.71 -0.03 13.34
CA ALA A 29 6.78 1.41 13.08
C ALA A 29 5.94 2.21 14.08
N LYS A 30 4.77 1.68 14.49
CA LYS A 30 3.93 2.33 15.51
C LYS A 30 4.61 2.36 16.87
N SER A 31 5.24 1.27 17.29
CA SER A 31 6.02 1.21 18.53
C SER A 31 7.16 2.21 18.51
N LEU A 32 8.00 2.17 17.47
CA LEU A 32 9.11 3.10 17.31
C LEU A 32 8.67 4.57 17.28
N SER A 33 7.49 4.86 16.73
CA SER A 33 6.99 6.24 16.71
C SER A 33 6.84 6.86 18.09
N ARG A 34 6.75 6.04 19.14
CA ARG A 34 6.64 6.49 20.53
C ARG A 34 7.98 6.58 21.26
N GLU A 35 8.99 5.86 20.77
CA GLU A 35 10.30 5.70 21.40
C GLU A 35 11.38 6.59 20.79
N LEU A 36 11.25 6.93 19.50
CA LEU A 36 12.23 7.75 18.79
C LEU A 36 12.30 9.20 19.36
N PRO A 37 13.46 9.84 19.26
CA PRO A 37 13.63 11.26 19.63
C PRO A 37 12.59 12.17 18.96
N PRO A 38 12.26 13.31 19.54
CA PRO A 38 11.24 14.23 19.00
C PRO A 38 11.50 14.72 17.56
N CYS A 39 12.75 14.77 17.14
CA CYS A 39 13.16 15.21 15.80
C CYS A 39 13.06 14.13 14.73
N ILE A 40 12.74 12.88 15.09
CA ILE A 40 12.64 11.76 14.14
C ILE A 40 11.20 11.27 14.08
N THR A 41 10.63 11.30 12.88
CA THR A 41 9.31 10.69 12.60
C THR A 41 9.47 9.36 11.89
N ILE A 42 8.54 8.44 12.09
CA ILE A 42 8.41 7.20 11.33
C ILE A 42 6.95 7.02 10.92
N ASN A 43 6.73 6.77 9.63
CA ASN A 43 5.40 6.63 9.05
C ASN A 43 5.40 5.52 8.01
N ASN A 44 4.23 5.00 7.69
CA ASN A 44 4.03 3.99 6.65
C ASN A 44 3.19 4.55 5.52
N ILE A 45 3.51 4.17 4.29
CA ILE A 45 2.63 4.32 3.13
C ILE A 45 2.02 2.95 2.84
N LEU A 46 0.72 2.94 2.56
CA LEU A 46 -0.06 1.77 2.16
C LEU A 46 -0.48 1.92 0.69
N PRO A 47 0.38 1.49 -0.27
CA PRO A 47 -0.02 1.52 -1.68
C PRO A 47 -1.17 0.55 -1.95
N GLY A 48 -2.09 0.98 -2.84
CA GLY A 48 -3.06 0.11 -3.47
C GLY A 48 -2.50 -0.60 -4.70
N PHE A 49 -3.36 -0.84 -5.70
CA PHE A 49 -2.93 -1.38 -7.00
C PHE A 49 -2.13 -0.30 -7.74
N THR A 50 -0.82 -0.48 -7.77
CA THR A 50 0.14 0.48 -8.35
C THR A 50 0.65 -0.06 -9.68
N ASP A 51 0.71 0.79 -10.71
CA ASP A 51 1.17 0.44 -12.06
C ASP A 51 2.68 0.16 -12.06
N THR A 52 3.01 -1.13 -11.98
CA THR A 52 4.37 -1.64 -11.93
C THR A 52 4.47 -2.98 -12.65
N ASP A 53 5.67 -3.32 -13.14
CA ASP A 53 5.93 -4.62 -13.77
C ASP A 53 5.52 -5.80 -12.87
N ARG A 54 5.67 -5.65 -11.56
CA ARG A 54 5.26 -6.67 -10.60
C ARG A 54 3.75 -6.90 -10.62
N LEU A 55 2.94 -5.85 -10.76
CA LEU A 55 1.49 -6.00 -10.81
C LEU A 55 1.06 -6.66 -12.13
N GLY A 56 1.73 -6.32 -13.24
CA GLY A 56 1.55 -6.99 -14.53
C GLY A 56 1.83 -8.50 -14.41
N SER A 57 3.00 -8.87 -13.90
CA SER A 57 3.38 -10.28 -13.68
C SER A 57 2.40 -11.02 -12.75
N LEU A 58 1.83 -10.34 -11.76
CA LEU A 58 0.80 -10.92 -10.89
C LEU A 58 -0.49 -11.21 -11.67
N ALA A 59 -0.93 -10.29 -12.53
CA ALA A 59 -2.10 -10.51 -13.37
C ALA A 59 -1.93 -11.70 -14.31
N GLU A 60 -0.75 -11.83 -14.92
CA GLU A 60 -0.40 -12.99 -15.76
C GLU A 60 -0.40 -14.29 -14.95
N SER A 61 0.17 -14.30 -13.76
CA SER A 61 0.18 -15.48 -12.88
C SER A 61 -1.24 -15.91 -12.49
N ILE A 62 -2.12 -14.97 -12.18
CA ILE A 62 -3.53 -15.26 -11.87
C ILE A 62 -4.24 -15.77 -13.12
N SER A 63 -4.03 -15.16 -14.27
CA SER A 63 -4.58 -15.58 -15.56
C SER A 63 -4.22 -17.04 -15.86
N ASN A 64 -2.94 -17.40 -15.75
CA ASN A 64 -2.45 -18.75 -15.97
C ASN A 64 -3.06 -19.77 -15.01
N ARG A 65 -3.27 -19.40 -13.76
CA ARG A 65 -3.84 -20.28 -12.72
C ARG A 65 -5.35 -20.46 -12.85
N THR A 66 -6.07 -19.41 -13.27
CA THR A 66 -7.54 -19.40 -13.26
C THR A 66 -8.17 -19.61 -14.63
N GLY A 67 -7.39 -19.50 -15.70
CA GLY A 67 -7.88 -19.50 -17.09
C GLY A 67 -8.59 -18.21 -17.52
N LYS A 68 -8.69 -17.20 -16.63
CA LYS A 68 -9.29 -15.90 -16.97
C LYS A 68 -8.32 -15.07 -17.82
N PRO A 69 -8.79 -14.32 -18.83
CA PRO A 69 -7.95 -13.36 -19.54
C PRO A 69 -7.32 -12.34 -18.58
N VAL A 70 -6.08 -11.92 -18.84
CA VAL A 70 -5.36 -10.90 -18.02
C VAL A 70 -6.20 -9.64 -17.86
N LYS A 71 -6.84 -9.18 -18.93
CA LYS A 71 -7.73 -8.00 -18.87
C LYS A 71 -8.87 -8.18 -17.86
N THR A 72 -9.51 -9.34 -17.81
CA THR A 72 -10.58 -9.64 -16.86
C THR A 72 -10.06 -9.58 -15.41
N VAL A 73 -8.86 -10.08 -15.15
CA VAL A 73 -8.23 -9.99 -13.83
C VAL A 73 -8.02 -8.53 -13.42
N GLN A 74 -7.55 -7.70 -14.35
CA GLN A 74 -7.33 -6.28 -14.10
C GLN A 74 -8.66 -5.52 -13.90
N ASP A 75 -9.68 -5.82 -14.72
CA ASP A 75 -11.01 -5.23 -14.57
C ASP A 75 -11.66 -5.61 -13.23
N ASP A 76 -11.50 -6.87 -12.78
CA ASP A 76 -11.94 -7.32 -11.45
C ASP A 76 -11.28 -6.49 -10.34
N TRP A 77 -9.98 -6.18 -10.45
CA TRP A 77 -9.29 -5.33 -9.47
C TRP A 77 -9.84 -3.89 -9.47
N MET A 78 -10.04 -3.32 -10.66
CA MET A 78 -10.49 -1.92 -10.81
C MET A 78 -11.93 -1.74 -10.38
N SER A 79 -12.78 -2.77 -10.45
CA SER A 79 -14.17 -2.69 -9.98
C SER A 79 -14.29 -2.32 -8.50
N GLY A 80 -13.26 -2.63 -7.70
CA GLY A 80 -13.18 -2.29 -6.27
C GLY A 80 -12.42 -1.00 -5.95
N VAL A 81 -11.97 -0.24 -6.97
CA VAL A 81 -11.16 0.98 -6.78
C VAL A 81 -11.96 2.20 -7.28
N PRO A 82 -12.43 3.10 -6.40
CA PRO A 82 -13.25 4.26 -6.77
C PRO A 82 -12.66 5.15 -7.85
N ILE A 83 -11.32 5.34 -7.87
CA ILE A 83 -10.63 6.13 -8.90
C ILE A 83 -10.60 5.45 -10.28
N GLN A 84 -10.94 4.14 -10.35
CA GLN A 84 -11.04 3.31 -11.57
C GLN A 84 -9.79 3.28 -12.45
N ARG A 85 -8.62 3.41 -11.86
CA ARG A 85 -7.33 3.24 -12.50
C ARG A 85 -6.28 2.74 -11.52
N LEU A 86 -5.16 2.26 -12.04
CA LEU A 86 -3.98 2.00 -11.23
C LEU A 86 -3.41 3.31 -10.68
N ILE A 87 -2.77 3.22 -9.53
CA ILE A 87 -2.01 4.34 -8.95
C ILE A 87 -0.69 4.47 -9.69
N ASP A 88 -0.37 5.66 -10.14
CA ASP A 88 0.97 5.94 -10.68
C ASP A 88 2.00 5.83 -9.53
N PRO A 89 3.13 5.13 -9.72
CA PRO A 89 4.22 5.10 -8.74
C PRO A 89 4.63 6.48 -8.23
N MET A 90 4.52 7.51 -9.06
CA MET A 90 4.82 8.89 -8.68
C MET A 90 3.84 9.48 -7.67
N GLU A 91 2.59 9.03 -7.65
CA GLU A 91 1.63 9.44 -6.62
C GLU A 91 2.04 8.91 -5.23
N THR A 92 2.50 7.66 -5.20
CA THR A 92 3.09 7.07 -3.98
C THR A 92 4.37 7.81 -3.57
N ALA A 93 5.26 8.09 -4.53
CA ALA A 93 6.50 8.82 -4.29
C ALA A 93 6.25 10.25 -3.77
N ALA A 94 5.23 10.94 -4.27
CA ALA A 94 4.85 12.26 -3.80
C ALA A 94 4.42 12.24 -2.32
N ALA A 95 3.64 11.25 -1.91
CA ALA A 95 3.24 11.06 -0.51
C ALA A 95 4.46 10.76 0.40
N VAL A 96 5.39 9.92 -0.07
CA VAL A 96 6.66 9.65 0.64
C VAL A 96 7.46 10.95 0.80
N THR A 97 7.62 11.69 -0.29
CA THR A 97 8.36 12.95 -0.30
C THR A 97 7.75 13.94 0.69
N TRP A 98 6.42 14.12 0.68
CA TRP A 98 5.76 15.00 1.63
C TRP A 98 6.03 14.58 3.09
N LEU A 99 5.99 13.29 3.41
CA LEU A 99 6.30 12.79 4.75
C LEU A 99 7.76 13.03 5.18
N CYS A 100 8.65 13.35 4.25
CA CYS A 100 10.05 13.69 4.52
C CYS A 100 10.29 15.21 4.66
N LEU A 101 9.28 16.03 4.39
CA LEU A 101 9.41 17.50 4.47
C LEU A 101 9.13 18.03 5.88
N PRO A 102 9.69 19.19 6.25
CA PRO A 102 9.38 19.85 7.51
C PRO A 102 7.88 20.13 7.72
N SER A 103 7.13 20.36 6.64
CA SER A 103 5.68 20.59 6.67
C SER A 103 4.86 19.43 7.22
N SER A 104 5.42 18.21 7.25
CA SER A 104 4.81 17.02 7.83
C SER A 104 5.37 16.64 9.20
N SER A 105 6.16 17.47 9.84
CA SER A 105 6.87 17.15 11.09
C SER A 105 5.95 16.74 12.25
N GLY A 106 4.68 17.17 12.24
CA GLY A 106 3.65 16.74 13.18
C GLY A 106 3.04 15.35 12.87
N VAL A 107 3.36 14.75 11.70
CA VAL A 107 2.82 13.46 11.28
C VAL A 107 3.75 12.35 11.74
N ARG A 108 3.29 11.55 12.71
CA ARG A 108 4.14 10.55 13.36
C ARG A 108 3.35 9.27 13.68
N GLY A 109 3.87 8.13 13.27
CA GLY A 109 3.29 6.82 13.54
C GLY A 109 1.97 6.56 12.79
N VAL A 110 1.76 7.18 11.62
CA VAL A 110 0.59 6.95 10.79
C VAL A 110 0.87 5.92 9.70
N SER A 111 -0.21 5.32 9.22
CA SER A 111 -0.23 4.51 8.01
C SER A 111 -1.16 5.19 7.01
N LEU A 112 -0.56 5.90 6.05
CA LEU A 112 -1.25 6.70 5.04
C LEU A 112 -1.50 5.86 3.79
N ALA A 113 -2.77 5.75 3.39
CA ALA A 113 -3.14 5.05 2.17
C ALA A 113 -2.93 5.92 0.92
N VAL A 114 -2.41 5.30 -0.14
CA VAL A 114 -2.37 5.83 -1.49
C VAL A 114 -2.92 4.73 -2.39
N ASP A 115 -4.25 4.61 -2.45
CA ASP A 115 -4.94 3.42 -2.97
C ASP A 115 -6.16 3.72 -3.85
N GLY A 116 -6.38 4.99 -4.18
CA GLY A 116 -7.52 5.42 -4.99
C GLY A 116 -8.88 5.18 -4.34
N GLY A 117 -8.92 5.07 -3.00
CA GLY A 117 -10.14 4.81 -2.25
C GLY A 117 -10.52 3.34 -2.15
N ARG A 118 -9.60 2.42 -2.46
CA ARG A 118 -9.85 0.97 -2.45
C ARG A 118 -10.25 0.45 -1.07
N MET A 119 -9.54 0.87 -0.02
CA MET A 119 -9.89 0.45 1.35
C MET A 119 -11.23 1.06 1.78
N ARG A 120 -12.02 0.25 2.48
CA ARG A 120 -13.30 0.65 3.07
C ARG A 120 -13.18 1.05 4.55
N SER A 121 -12.04 0.69 5.17
CA SER A 121 -11.72 1.06 6.54
C SER A 121 -11.25 2.51 6.63
N ILE A 122 -11.63 3.20 7.69
CA ILE A 122 -11.20 4.55 8.06
C ILE A 122 -10.01 4.53 9.02
#